data_96681f94e462c26dce0b02f734279eca
#
_entry.id   96681f94e462c26dce0b02f734279eca
#
_cell.length_a   1.000
_cell.length_b   1.000
_cell.length_c   1.000
_cell.angle_alpha   90.00
_cell.angle_beta   90.00
_cell.angle_gamma   90.00
#
_symmetry.space_group_name_H-M   'P 1'
#
loop_
_entity.id
_entity.type
_entity.pdbx_description
1 polymer ?
#
loop_
_entity_poly.entity_id
_entity_poly.type
_entity_poly.pdbx_seq_one_letter_code
_entity_poly.pdbx_strand_id
1 'polypeptide(L)'
;MASALVTARGLTKHFDSLVAVDDIDFDVHEGEAFGFLGPNGAGKSSTMKMIGSVSPLTAGTLSVLGMDPAHDGPRIRARLGVIPQDDNLDQELTVYENLLIYGRYFGLPKATIDERIAELLHFAQLEDRRDSPVEPLSGGMKRRLVIARGLINTPDLLLLDEPTTGLDPQARHLLWDRLYRLKQQGVTLIITTHYMDEAEQLCDRLVIMDKGRIAAEGAPRQLIDQYSTREVLELRFPVGTQAVNAEHLDGIAEKTEVLPDRVLLYTEDADRAHSRVLEAGFEPESTVSRRSTLEDVFLSLTGRTLVD
;
A
#
# COMPACT_ATOMS: atom_id res chain seq x y z
N MET A 1 8.70 -8.58 22.92
CA MET A 1 8.87 -8.23 21.49
C MET A 1 7.82 -9.00 20.73
N ALA A 2 7.06 -8.38 19.83
CA ALA A 2 6.08 -9.07 18.99
C ALA A 2 6.83 -10.12 18.13
N SER A 3 6.20 -11.28 17.91
CA SER A 3 6.75 -12.34 17.07
C SER A 3 6.75 -11.90 15.62
N ALA A 4 7.83 -12.14 14.87
CA ALA A 4 7.83 -11.92 13.44
C ALA A 4 7.04 -13.04 12.75
N LEU A 5 5.99 -12.67 12.01
CA LEU A 5 5.20 -13.61 11.21
C LEU A 5 5.81 -13.84 9.82
N VAL A 6 6.49 -12.83 9.28
CA VAL A 6 7.25 -12.96 8.02
C VAL A 6 8.67 -12.45 8.27
N THR A 7 9.64 -13.19 7.80
CA THR A 7 11.07 -12.80 7.84
C THR A 7 11.68 -13.10 6.50
N ALA A 8 12.27 -12.10 5.86
CA ALA A 8 13.00 -12.23 4.61
C ALA A 8 14.45 -11.75 4.80
N ARG A 9 15.41 -12.49 4.25
CA ARG A 9 16.84 -12.14 4.26
C ARG A 9 17.45 -12.43 2.89
N GLY A 10 18.01 -11.40 2.27
CA GLY A 10 18.58 -11.51 0.93
C GLY A 10 17.57 -11.96 -0.12
N LEU A 11 16.27 -11.68 0.11
CA LEU A 11 15.19 -12.20 -0.73
C LEU A 11 15.34 -11.69 -2.15
N THR A 12 15.47 -12.63 -3.09
CA THR A 12 15.73 -12.30 -4.50
C THR A 12 14.79 -13.08 -5.42
N LYS A 13 14.28 -12.40 -6.46
CA LYS A 13 13.43 -12.98 -7.49
C LYS A 13 13.87 -12.57 -8.88
N HIS A 14 14.24 -13.55 -9.69
CA HIS A 14 14.51 -13.37 -11.13
C HIS A 14 13.41 -14.04 -11.96
N PHE A 15 13.08 -13.40 -13.07
CA PHE A 15 12.30 -13.96 -14.16
C PHE A 15 13.15 -13.80 -15.43
N ASP A 16 13.74 -14.90 -15.89
CA ASP A 16 14.72 -14.89 -16.99
C ASP A 16 15.82 -13.83 -16.79
N SER A 17 15.83 -12.78 -17.61
CA SER A 17 16.78 -11.67 -17.52
C SER A 17 16.34 -10.53 -16.59
N LEU A 18 15.09 -10.54 -16.11
CA LEU A 18 14.54 -9.49 -15.26
C LEU A 18 14.79 -9.81 -13.79
N VAL A 19 15.46 -8.92 -13.09
CA VAL A 19 15.55 -8.94 -11.62
C VAL A 19 14.36 -8.18 -11.05
N ALA A 20 13.34 -8.92 -10.62
CA ALA A 20 12.11 -8.33 -10.09
C ALA A 20 12.22 -7.94 -8.62
N VAL A 21 13.01 -8.68 -7.83
CA VAL A 21 13.35 -8.39 -6.43
C VAL A 21 14.83 -8.70 -6.24
N ASP A 22 15.59 -7.79 -5.66
CA ASP A 22 17.04 -7.82 -5.58
C ASP A 22 17.52 -7.59 -4.15
N ASP A 23 17.86 -8.68 -3.47
CA ASP A 23 18.55 -8.71 -2.18
C ASP A 23 17.85 -7.87 -1.09
N ILE A 24 16.55 -8.12 -0.83
CA ILE A 24 15.78 -7.36 0.16
C ILE A 24 15.67 -8.09 1.49
N ASP A 25 15.77 -7.31 2.58
CA ASP A 25 15.58 -7.75 3.97
C ASP A 25 14.39 -7.01 4.57
N PHE A 26 13.50 -7.72 5.25
CA PHE A 26 12.41 -7.13 6.03
C PHE A 26 11.82 -8.13 7.02
N ASP A 27 11.13 -7.61 8.04
CA ASP A 27 10.35 -8.38 9.00
C ASP A 27 8.94 -7.81 9.10
N VAL A 28 7.93 -8.68 9.22
CA VAL A 28 6.55 -8.30 9.52
C VAL A 28 6.16 -8.89 10.86
N HIS A 29 5.71 -8.05 11.78
CA HIS A 29 5.34 -8.47 13.14
C HIS A 29 3.85 -8.74 13.29
N GLU A 30 3.51 -9.56 14.26
CA GLU A 30 2.12 -9.88 14.58
C GLU A 30 1.32 -8.61 14.97
N GLY A 31 0.14 -8.46 14.39
CA GLY A 31 -0.78 -7.34 14.65
C GLY A 31 -0.43 -6.04 13.95
N GLU A 32 0.67 -5.96 13.16
CA GLU A 32 0.98 -4.74 12.42
C GLU A 32 0.33 -4.71 11.03
N ALA A 33 0.15 -3.52 10.51
CA ALA A 33 -0.08 -3.27 9.08
C ALA A 33 1.24 -2.84 8.46
N PHE A 34 1.83 -3.73 7.64
CA PHE A 34 3.11 -3.50 6.95
C PHE A 34 2.88 -3.18 5.47
N GLY A 35 3.49 -2.10 4.99
CA GLY A 35 3.32 -1.60 3.62
C GLY A 35 4.51 -1.89 2.71
N PHE A 36 4.25 -2.27 1.46
CA PHE A 36 5.20 -2.15 0.36
C PHE A 36 4.74 -1.00 -0.54
N LEU A 37 5.39 0.15 -0.43
CA LEU A 37 5.10 1.36 -1.21
C LEU A 37 6.09 1.47 -2.38
N GLY A 38 5.61 1.82 -3.57
CA GLY A 38 6.48 2.05 -4.73
C GLY A 38 5.72 2.02 -6.04
N PRO A 39 6.37 2.41 -7.16
CA PRO A 39 5.76 2.45 -8.48
C PRO A 39 5.45 1.05 -9.02
N ASN A 40 4.76 1.02 -10.15
CA ASN A 40 4.57 -0.21 -10.90
C ASN A 40 5.93 -0.77 -11.36
N GLY A 41 6.10 -2.09 -11.24
CA GLY A 41 7.38 -2.73 -11.54
C GLY A 41 8.45 -2.66 -10.43
N ALA A 42 8.18 -2.03 -9.27
CA ALA A 42 9.13 -1.97 -8.16
C ALA A 42 9.40 -3.31 -7.45
N GLY A 43 8.65 -4.38 -7.76
CA GLY A 43 8.83 -5.70 -7.15
C GLY A 43 7.78 -6.07 -6.11
N LYS A 44 6.84 -5.17 -5.76
CA LYS A 44 5.82 -5.35 -4.72
C LYS A 44 5.00 -6.65 -4.88
N SER A 45 4.32 -6.82 -6.02
CA SER A 45 3.47 -8.01 -6.27
C SER A 45 4.31 -9.29 -6.39
N SER A 46 5.57 -9.22 -6.84
CA SER A 46 6.47 -10.38 -6.83
C SER A 46 6.81 -10.81 -5.42
N THR A 47 7.08 -9.86 -4.52
CA THR A 47 7.30 -10.11 -3.09
C THR A 47 6.05 -10.72 -2.45
N MET A 48 4.86 -10.17 -2.72
CA MET A 48 3.58 -10.71 -2.24
C MET A 48 3.36 -12.16 -2.70
N LYS A 49 3.67 -12.47 -3.96
CA LYS A 49 3.53 -13.85 -4.51
C LYS A 49 4.49 -14.83 -3.85
N MET A 50 5.69 -14.40 -3.45
CA MET A 50 6.62 -15.21 -2.67
C MET A 50 6.09 -15.46 -1.26
N ILE A 51 5.65 -14.43 -0.54
CA ILE A 51 5.02 -14.54 0.79
C ILE A 51 3.78 -15.47 0.72
N GLY A 52 2.95 -15.32 -0.30
CA GLY A 52 1.78 -16.16 -0.55
C GLY A 52 2.09 -17.60 -0.97
N SER A 53 3.36 -17.98 -1.07
CA SER A 53 3.83 -19.32 -1.49
C SER A 53 3.26 -19.77 -2.86
N VAL A 54 3.11 -18.82 -3.79
CA VAL A 54 2.66 -19.08 -5.17
C VAL A 54 3.76 -18.82 -6.20
N SER A 55 4.87 -18.23 -5.77
CA SER A 55 6.08 -18.03 -6.59
C SER A 55 7.31 -18.43 -5.77
N PRO A 56 8.20 -19.32 -6.27
CA PRO A 56 9.44 -19.63 -5.58
C PRO A 56 10.39 -18.44 -5.59
N LEU A 57 11.17 -18.27 -4.54
CA LEU A 57 12.31 -17.35 -4.51
C LEU A 57 13.46 -17.89 -5.38
N THR A 58 14.32 -17.01 -5.87
CA THR A 58 15.51 -17.37 -6.65
C THR A 58 16.74 -17.52 -5.74
N ALA A 59 16.87 -16.63 -4.74
CA ALA A 59 17.94 -16.67 -3.72
C ALA A 59 17.46 -16.03 -2.41
N GLY A 60 18.26 -16.16 -1.36
CA GLY A 60 17.92 -15.67 -0.02
C GLY A 60 17.09 -16.66 0.78
N THR A 61 16.45 -16.17 1.85
CA THR A 61 15.57 -16.95 2.72
C THR A 61 14.26 -16.21 2.98
N LEU A 62 13.18 -16.97 3.10
CA LEU A 62 11.86 -16.46 3.45
C LEU A 62 11.19 -17.43 4.43
N SER A 63 10.77 -16.92 5.57
CA SER A 63 9.92 -17.63 6.52
C SER A 63 8.58 -16.94 6.62
N VAL A 64 7.48 -17.68 6.51
CA VAL A 64 6.11 -17.18 6.64
C VAL A 64 5.40 -18.01 7.69
N LEU A 65 4.90 -17.36 8.75
CA LEU A 65 4.28 -18.03 9.90
C LEU A 65 5.19 -19.12 10.54
N GLY A 66 6.52 -18.86 10.53
CA GLY A 66 7.53 -19.81 11.01
C GLY A 66 7.77 -21.03 10.10
N MET A 67 7.27 -21.01 8.86
CA MET A 67 7.34 -22.09 7.88
C MET A 67 8.11 -21.66 6.63
N ASP A 68 8.71 -22.64 5.93
CA ASP A 68 9.41 -22.40 4.66
C ASP A 68 8.42 -22.49 3.48
N PRO A 69 8.21 -21.42 2.69
CA PRO A 69 7.33 -21.43 1.52
C PRO A 69 7.65 -22.52 0.48
N ALA A 70 8.91 -22.93 0.37
CA ALA A 70 9.32 -23.96 -0.58
C ALA A 70 8.79 -25.38 -0.21
N HIS A 71 8.64 -25.66 1.09
CA HIS A 71 8.25 -26.96 1.60
C HIS A 71 6.82 -26.99 2.18
N ASP A 72 6.41 -25.93 2.85
CA ASP A 72 5.16 -25.85 3.61
C ASP A 72 4.06 -25.02 2.89
N GLY A 73 4.20 -24.72 1.61
CA GLY A 73 3.30 -23.83 0.86
C GLY A 73 1.81 -24.09 1.10
N PRO A 74 1.27 -25.31 1.02
CA PRO A 74 -0.13 -25.58 1.32
C PRO A 74 -0.54 -25.24 2.77
N ARG A 75 0.33 -25.48 3.75
CA ARG A 75 0.08 -25.17 5.17
C ARG A 75 0.09 -23.67 5.42
N ILE A 76 0.98 -22.93 4.76
CA ILE A 76 1.04 -21.47 4.78
C ILE A 76 -0.26 -20.92 4.18
N ARG A 77 -0.62 -21.31 2.96
CA ARG A 77 -1.83 -20.81 2.28
C ARG A 77 -3.12 -21.07 3.05
N ALA A 78 -3.19 -22.17 3.81
CA ALA A 78 -4.36 -22.47 4.64
C ALA A 78 -4.57 -21.45 5.78
N ARG A 79 -3.52 -20.69 6.15
CA ARG A 79 -3.52 -19.68 7.21
C ARG A 79 -3.44 -18.25 6.67
N LEU A 80 -3.43 -18.07 5.33
CA LEU A 80 -3.43 -16.77 4.67
C LEU A 80 -4.82 -16.40 4.16
N GLY A 81 -5.12 -15.11 4.19
CA GLY A 81 -6.11 -14.48 3.33
C GLY A 81 -5.39 -13.73 2.21
N VAL A 82 -5.82 -13.89 0.98
CA VAL A 82 -5.21 -13.21 -0.17
C VAL A 82 -6.28 -12.42 -0.91
N ILE A 83 -6.06 -11.13 -1.01
CA ILE A 83 -6.88 -10.18 -1.76
C ILE A 83 -6.03 -9.70 -2.95
N PRO A 84 -6.22 -10.29 -4.14
CA PRO A 84 -5.48 -9.88 -5.33
C PRO A 84 -5.97 -8.53 -5.84
N GLN A 85 -5.21 -7.93 -6.75
CA GLN A 85 -5.57 -6.67 -7.41
C GLN A 85 -6.88 -6.83 -8.20
N ASP A 86 -7.01 -7.91 -8.98
CA ASP A 86 -8.24 -8.26 -9.71
C ASP A 86 -9.27 -8.90 -8.78
N ASP A 87 -10.55 -8.65 -9.03
CA ASP A 87 -11.63 -9.14 -8.16
C ASP A 87 -11.76 -10.67 -8.14
N ASN A 88 -11.53 -11.36 -9.24
CA ASN A 88 -11.58 -12.83 -9.37
C ASN A 88 -12.83 -13.48 -8.73
N LEU A 89 -13.96 -12.75 -8.74
CA LEU A 89 -15.26 -13.26 -8.29
C LEU A 89 -15.90 -14.08 -9.41
N ASP A 90 -16.59 -15.14 -9.03
CA ASP A 90 -17.42 -15.85 -9.98
C ASP A 90 -18.71 -15.05 -10.24
N GLN A 91 -18.84 -14.56 -11.46
CA GLN A 91 -19.92 -13.65 -11.87
C GLN A 91 -21.29 -14.39 -11.98
N GLU A 92 -21.28 -15.70 -12.18
CA GLU A 92 -22.49 -16.52 -12.31
C GLU A 92 -23.08 -16.90 -10.94
N LEU A 93 -22.29 -16.77 -9.88
CA LEU A 93 -22.67 -17.10 -8.52
C LEU A 93 -23.22 -15.88 -7.76
N THR A 94 -24.05 -16.17 -6.75
CA THR A 94 -24.47 -15.16 -5.77
C THR A 94 -23.33 -14.76 -4.84
N VAL A 95 -23.53 -13.66 -4.12
CA VAL A 95 -22.63 -13.20 -3.05
C VAL A 95 -22.39 -14.30 -2.01
N TYR A 96 -23.46 -14.97 -1.57
CA TYR A 96 -23.39 -16.10 -0.63
C TYR A 96 -22.58 -17.27 -1.20
N GLU A 97 -22.84 -17.67 -2.46
CA GLU A 97 -22.18 -18.82 -3.08
C GLU A 97 -20.69 -18.60 -3.29
N ASN A 98 -20.27 -17.36 -3.64
CA ASN A 98 -18.85 -17.00 -3.71
C ASN A 98 -18.13 -17.24 -2.36
N LEU A 99 -18.75 -16.88 -1.25
CA LEU A 99 -18.18 -17.11 0.08
C LEU A 99 -18.24 -18.60 0.48
N LEU A 100 -19.35 -19.26 0.20
CA LEU A 100 -19.57 -20.69 0.51
C LEU A 100 -18.52 -21.58 -0.15
N ILE A 101 -18.25 -21.37 -1.44
CA ILE A 101 -17.27 -22.17 -2.20
C ILE A 101 -15.88 -22.00 -1.62
N TYR A 102 -15.49 -20.76 -1.27
CA TYR A 102 -14.20 -20.52 -0.65
C TYR A 102 -14.07 -21.17 0.73
N GLY A 103 -15.10 -21.10 1.57
CA GLY A 103 -15.12 -21.83 2.83
C GLY A 103 -14.94 -23.34 2.64
N ARG A 104 -15.53 -23.91 1.58
CA ARG A 104 -15.35 -25.33 1.23
C ARG A 104 -13.93 -25.65 0.75
N TYR A 105 -13.26 -24.73 0.01
CA TYR A 105 -11.86 -24.94 -0.39
C TYR A 105 -10.91 -25.02 0.81
N PHE A 106 -11.24 -24.33 1.91
CA PHE A 106 -10.52 -24.44 3.18
C PHE A 106 -10.96 -25.65 4.03
N GLY A 107 -11.91 -26.48 3.55
CA GLY A 107 -12.38 -27.66 4.27
C GLY A 107 -13.23 -27.33 5.50
N LEU A 108 -13.79 -26.14 5.61
CA LEU A 108 -14.59 -25.72 6.75
C LEU A 108 -15.94 -26.46 6.78
N PRO A 109 -16.45 -26.84 7.98
CA PRO A 109 -17.81 -27.39 8.12
C PRO A 109 -18.87 -26.38 7.67
N LYS A 110 -19.98 -26.87 7.07
CA LYS A 110 -21.03 -25.99 6.55
C LYS A 110 -21.59 -25.03 7.60
N ALA A 111 -21.82 -25.50 8.81
CA ALA A 111 -22.33 -24.65 9.92
C ALA A 111 -21.36 -23.48 10.21
N THR A 112 -20.07 -23.76 10.31
CA THR A 112 -19.03 -22.73 10.49
C THR A 112 -19.00 -21.75 9.31
N ILE A 113 -19.14 -22.25 8.07
CA ILE A 113 -19.19 -21.37 6.89
C ILE A 113 -20.40 -20.43 6.97
N ASP A 114 -21.59 -20.96 7.31
CA ASP A 114 -22.83 -20.17 7.38
C ASP A 114 -22.73 -19.06 8.44
N GLU A 115 -22.15 -19.36 9.62
CA GLU A 115 -21.88 -18.37 10.67
C GLU A 115 -20.90 -17.29 10.18
N ARG A 116 -19.77 -17.71 9.60
CA ARG A 116 -18.78 -16.78 9.07
C ARG A 116 -19.33 -15.92 7.94
N ILE A 117 -20.16 -16.46 7.06
CA ILE A 117 -20.79 -15.68 5.98
C ILE A 117 -21.67 -14.56 6.58
N ALA A 118 -22.45 -14.83 7.60
CA ALA A 118 -23.29 -13.81 8.25
C ALA A 118 -22.43 -12.66 8.79
N GLU A 119 -21.34 -12.96 9.51
CA GLU A 119 -20.39 -11.97 10.04
C GLU A 119 -19.72 -11.18 8.92
N LEU A 120 -19.25 -11.87 7.86
CA LEU A 120 -18.53 -11.27 6.75
C LEU A 120 -19.42 -10.42 5.85
N LEU A 121 -20.67 -10.79 5.66
CA LEU A 121 -21.65 -9.95 4.95
C LEU A 121 -21.95 -8.68 5.73
N HIS A 122 -22.07 -8.76 7.06
CA HIS A 122 -22.20 -7.58 7.93
C HIS A 122 -20.95 -6.69 7.84
N PHE A 123 -19.76 -7.29 7.95
CA PHE A 123 -18.49 -6.58 7.74
C PHE A 123 -18.43 -5.88 6.39
N ALA A 124 -18.84 -6.55 5.30
CA ALA A 124 -18.82 -6.02 3.94
C ALA A 124 -19.99 -5.07 3.63
N GLN A 125 -21.02 -4.97 4.50
CA GLN A 125 -22.30 -4.28 4.24
C GLN A 125 -22.98 -4.81 2.98
N LEU A 126 -23.11 -6.13 2.90
CA LEU A 126 -23.73 -6.84 1.78
C LEU A 126 -24.85 -7.78 2.24
N GLU A 127 -25.41 -7.61 3.46
CA GLU A 127 -26.47 -8.44 4.01
C GLU A 127 -27.68 -8.49 3.08
N ASP A 128 -28.12 -7.31 2.59
CA ASP A 128 -29.25 -7.15 1.70
C ASP A 128 -28.97 -7.67 0.26
N ARG A 129 -27.73 -8.05 -0.02
CA ARG A 129 -27.27 -8.55 -1.31
C ARG A 129 -26.85 -10.02 -1.27
N ARG A 130 -27.07 -10.70 -0.14
CA ARG A 130 -26.64 -12.08 0.11
C ARG A 130 -26.97 -13.03 -1.06
N ASP A 131 -28.18 -12.99 -1.53
CA ASP A 131 -28.69 -13.88 -2.59
C ASP A 131 -28.70 -13.20 -3.99
N SER A 132 -28.10 -12.01 -4.11
CA SER A 132 -27.96 -11.32 -5.38
C SER A 132 -26.80 -11.89 -6.19
N PRO A 133 -26.89 -11.95 -7.53
CA PRO A 133 -25.75 -12.24 -8.40
C PRO A 133 -24.64 -11.20 -8.20
N VAL A 134 -23.39 -11.60 -8.49
CA VAL A 134 -22.22 -10.71 -8.35
C VAL A 134 -22.14 -9.70 -9.49
N GLU A 135 -22.58 -10.06 -10.69
CA GLU A 135 -22.46 -9.23 -11.89
C GLU A 135 -22.95 -7.78 -11.71
N PRO A 136 -24.17 -7.51 -11.16
CA PRO A 136 -24.71 -6.16 -11.03
C PRO A 136 -24.13 -5.34 -9.85
N LEU A 137 -23.21 -5.89 -9.06
CA LEU A 137 -22.59 -5.16 -7.95
C LEU A 137 -21.67 -4.06 -8.48
N SER A 138 -21.63 -2.91 -7.77
CA SER A 138 -20.64 -1.88 -8.04
C SER A 138 -19.21 -2.37 -7.75
N GLY A 139 -18.19 -1.73 -8.35
CA GLY A 139 -16.78 -2.08 -8.10
C GLY A 139 -16.42 -2.08 -6.60
N GLY A 140 -16.89 -1.08 -5.86
CA GLY A 140 -16.69 -1.01 -4.41
C GLY A 140 -17.39 -2.14 -3.65
N MET A 141 -18.57 -2.61 -4.10
CA MET A 141 -19.25 -3.75 -3.51
C MET A 141 -18.50 -5.05 -3.83
N LYS A 142 -18.06 -5.23 -5.07
CA LYS A 142 -17.23 -6.38 -5.50
C LYS A 142 -15.94 -6.44 -4.68
N ARG A 143 -15.24 -5.31 -4.51
CA ARG A 143 -14.02 -5.25 -3.73
C ARG A 143 -14.23 -5.63 -2.27
N ARG A 144 -15.31 -5.17 -1.64
CA ARG A 144 -15.68 -5.57 -0.26
C ARG A 144 -16.01 -7.06 -0.15
N LEU A 145 -16.64 -7.64 -1.17
CA LEU A 145 -16.89 -9.08 -1.24
C LEU A 145 -15.58 -9.90 -1.37
N VAL A 146 -14.63 -9.44 -2.18
CA VAL A 146 -13.29 -10.07 -2.30
C VAL A 146 -12.57 -10.10 -0.97
N ILE A 147 -12.64 -9.00 -0.20
CA ILE A 147 -12.03 -8.94 1.14
C ILE A 147 -12.75 -9.89 2.10
N ALA A 148 -14.08 -9.87 2.14
CA ALA A 148 -14.87 -10.81 2.92
C ALA A 148 -14.51 -12.26 2.60
N ARG A 149 -14.34 -12.57 1.30
CA ARG A 149 -13.91 -13.90 0.84
C ARG A 149 -12.53 -14.28 1.34
N GLY A 150 -11.58 -13.34 1.35
CA GLY A 150 -10.22 -13.53 1.88
C GLY A 150 -10.17 -13.72 3.41
N LEU A 151 -11.24 -13.40 4.12
CA LEU A 151 -11.36 -13.55 5.58
C LEU A 151 -12.13 -14.81 6.00
N ILE A 152 -12.65 -15.62 5.07
CA ILE A 152 -13.54 -16.75 5.37
C ILE A 152 -12.88 -17.82 6.26
N ASN A 153 -11.57 -18.04 6.10
CA ASN A 153 -10.78 -19.03 6.83
C ASN A 153 -10.18 -18.48 8.12
N THR A 154 -10.53 -17.27 8.57
CA THR A 154 -9.95 -16.61 9.75
C THR A 154 -8.41 -16.59 9.69
N PRO A 155 -7.83 -15.90 8.70
CA PRO A 155 -6.39 -15.97 8.45
C PRO A 155 -5.57 -15.29 9.55
N ASP A 156 -4.37 -15.80 9.80
CA ASP A 156 -3.38 -15.17 10.70
C ASP A 156 -2.71 -13.96 10.02
N LEU A 157 -2.66 -13.95 8.69
CA LEU A 157 -2.03 -12.92 7.87
C LEU A 157 -2.87 -12.66 6.63
N LEU A 158 -3.19 -11.39 6.38
CA LEU A 158 -3.94 -10.93 5.23
C LEU A 158 -3.02 -10.20 4.25
N LEU A 159 -2.94 -10.70 3.04
CA LEU A 159 -2.16 -10.11 1.93
C LEU A 159 -3.12 -9.31 1.04
N LEU A 160 -2.85 -8.01 0.86
CA LEU A 160 -3.66 -7.10 0.07
C LEU A 160 -2.81 -6.49 -1.05
N ASP A 161 -3.02 -6.94 -2.28
CA ASP A 161 -2.32 -6.40 -3.45
C ASP A 161 -3.14 -5.26 -4.06
N GLU A 162 -2.68 -4.03 -3.87
CA GLU A 162 -3.30 -2.78 -4.33
C GLU A 162 -4.82 -2.72 -4.05
N PRO A 163 -5.24 -2.78 -2.77
CA PRO A 163 -6.63 -3.04 -2.40
C PRO A 163 -7.62 -1.95 -2.84
N THR A 164 -7.18 -0.72 -3.09
CA THR A 164 -8.05 0.42 -3.42
C THR A 164 -7.96 0.87 -4.87
N THR A 165 -7.14 0.20 -5.69
CA THR A 165 -6.99 0.55 -7.10
C THR A 165 -8.34 0.45 -7.84
N GLY A 166 -8.69 1.49 -8.61
CA GLY A 166 -9.93 1.57 -9.37
C GLY A 166 -11.19 1.92 -8.55
N LEU A 167 -11.06 2.18 -7.24
CA LEU A 167 -12.16 2.64 -6.40
C LEU A 167 -12.30 4.17 -6.45
N ASP A 168 -13.54 4.64 -6.40
CA ASP A 168 -13.81 6.06 -6.16
C ASP A 168 -13.38 6.47 -4.74
N PRO A 169 -13.18 7.78 -4.46
CA PRO A 169 -12.69 8.25 -3.16
C PRO A 169 -13.55 7.80 -1.98
N GLN A 170 -14.87 7.74 -2.13
CA GLN A 170 -15.77 7.33 -1.04
C GLN A 170 -15.61 5.83 -0.73
N ALA A 171 -15.57 4.98 -1.77
CA ALA A 171 -15.34 3.55 -1.61
C ALA A 171 -13.97 3.26 -1.00
N ARG A 172 -12.94 4.04 -1.37
CA ARG A 172 -11.58 3.95 -0.81
C ARG A 172 -11.58 4.21 0.69
N HIS A 173 -12.15 5.33 1.15
CA HIS A 173 -12.24 5.66 2.58
C HIS A 173 -13.00 4.59 3.37
N LEU A 174 -14.13 4.11 2.83
CA LEU A 174 -14.89 3.03 3.47
C LEU A 174 -14.06 1.76 3.62
N LEU A 175 -13.24 1.44 2.62
CA LEU A 175 -12.34 0.30 2.69
C LEU A 175 -11.24 0.49 3.73
N TRP A 176 -10.62 1.68 3.80
CA TRP A 176 -9.62 1.99 4.82
C TRP A 176 -10.17 1.82 6.23
N ASP A 177 -11.38 2.30 6.51
CA ASP A 177 -12.05 2.11 7.80
C ASP A 177 -12.21 0.62 8.15
N ARG A 178 -12.50 -0.23 7.15
CA ARG A 178 -12.63 -1.67 7.36
C ARG A 178 -11.30 -2.34 7.66
N LEU A 179 -10.26 -2.03 6.90
CA LEU A 179 -8.92 -2.55 7.13
C LEU A 179 -8.36 -2.10 8.48
N TYR A 180 -8.60 -0.85 8.84
CA TYR A 180 -8.22 -0.33 10.16
C TYR A 180 -8.90 -1.10 11.30
N ARG A 181 -10.20 -1.43 11.18
CA ARG A 181 -10.91 -2.26 12.17
C ARG A 181 -10.35 -3.68 12.27
N LEU A 182 -10.01 -4.30 11.14
CA LEU A 182 -9.36 -5.63 11.14
C LEU A 182 -8.03 -5.59 11.90
N LYS A 183 -7.22 -4.57 11.65
CA LYS A 183 -5.98 -4.35 12.38
C LYS A 183 -6.21 -4.19 13.88
N GLN A 184 -7.21 -3.39 14.30
CA GLN A 184 -7.57 -3.24 15.72
C GLN A 184 -8.02 -4.56 16.36
N GLN A 185 -8.53 -5.50 15.58
CA GLN A 185 -8.88 -6.86 16.03
C GLN A 185 -7.67 -7.80 16.09
N GLY A 186 -6.46 -7.31 15.80
CA GLY A 186 -5.21 -8.07 15.84
C GLY A 186 -4.86 -8.80 14.56
N VAL A 187 -5.58 -8.59 13.47
CA VAL A 187 -5.22 -9.18 12.16
C VAL A 187 -3.98 -8.49 11.61
N THR A 188 -2.97 -9.27 11.27
CA THR A 188 -1.76 -8.76 10.62
C THR A 188 -2.03 -8.52 9.14
N LEU A 189 -1.66 -7.34 8.63
CA LEU A 189 -1.90 -6.95 7.25
C LEU A 189 -0.57 -6.73 6.53
N ILE A 190 -0.45 -7.23 5.30
CA ILE A 190 0.59 -6.80 4.36
C ILE A 190 -0.11 -6.17 3.16
N ILE A 191 0.26 -4.92 2.86
CA ILE A 191 -0.40 -4.10 1.85
C ILE A 191 0.63 -3.69 0.81
N THR A 192 0.36 -3.93 -0.47
CA THR A 192 1.10 -3.26 -1.53
C THR A 192 0.29 -2.07 -2.02
N THR A 193 0.94 -0.96 -2.27
CA THR A 193 0.28 0.23 -2.82
C THR A 193 1.27 1.12 -3.57
N HIS A 194 0.74 1.90 -4.48
CA HIS A 194 1.44 3.05 -5.08
C HIS A 194 0.80 4.38 -4.62
N TYR A 195 -0.23 4.32 -3.74
CA TYR A 195 -0.87 5.50 -3.15
C TYR A 195 -0.24 5.82 -1.80
N MET A 196 0.39 7.00 -1.69
CA MET A 196 1.05 7.46 -0.45
C MET A 196 0.06 7.70 0.67
N ASP A 197 -1.10 8.27 0.36
CA ASP A 197 -2.18 8.52 1.30
C ASP A 197 -2.70 7.21 1.93
N GLU A 198 -2.80 6.13 1.14
CA GLU A 198 -3.14 4.80 1.66
C GLU A 198 -2.07 4.28 2.62
N ALA A 199 -0.79 4.39 2.24
CA ALA A 199 0.32 3.96 3.08
C ALA A 199 0.38 4.75 4.40
N GLU A 200 0.17 6.07 4.36
CA GLU A 200 0.14 6.92 5.57
C GLU A 200 -1.02 6.59 6.51
N GLN A 201 -2.19 6.24 5.96
CA GLN A 201 -3.40 5.98 6.75
C GLN A 201 -3.43 4.59 7.36
N LEU A 202 -2.93 3.58 6.66
CA LEU A 202 -3.09 2.18 7.06
C LEU A 202 -1.86 1.57 7.71
N CYS A 203 -0.66 1.93 7.23
CA CYS A 203 0.56 1.22 7.64
C CYS A 203 1.14 1.76 8.96
N ASP A 204 1.51 0.86 9.85
CA ASP A 204 2.33 1.17 11.03
C ASP A 204 3.78 1.37 10.64
N ARG A 205 4.25 0.55 9.69
CA ARG A 205 5.59 0.54 9.15
C ARG A 205 5.51 0.12 7.68
N LEU A 206 6.41 0.64 6.88
CA LEU A 206 6.48 0.32 5.46
C LEU A 206 7.91 0.33 4.95
N VAL A 207 8.08 -0.33 3.81
CA VAL A 207 9.27 -0.18 2.96
C VAL A 207 8.91 0.59 1.70
N ILE A 208 9.81 1.50 1.30
CA ILE A 208 9.76 2.16 0.00
C ILE A 208 10.59 1.32 -0.97
N MET A 209 9.93 0.76 -1.99
CA MET A 209 10.58 -0.06 -3.01
C MET A 209 10.78 0.71 -4.30
N ASP A 210 11.97 0.60 -4.86
CA ASP A 210 12.28 1.05 -6.22
C ASP A 210 13.21 0.05 -6.91
N LYS A 211 12.91 -0.30 -8.17
CA LYS A 211 13.73 -1.20 -9.01
C LYS A 211 14.14 -2.51 -8.33
N GLY A 212 13.20 -3.12 -7.60
CA GLY A 212 13.40 -4.40 -6.92
C GLY A 212 14.12 -4.29 -5.57
N ARG A 213 14.50 -3.12 -5.10
CA ARG A 213 15.24 -2.89 -3.86
C ARG A 213 14.44 -2.07 -2.86
N ILE A 214 14.79 -2.19 -1.58
CA ILE A 214 14.28 -1.32 -0.52
C ILE A 214 15.17 -0.09 -0.45
N ALA A 215 14.57 1.08 -0.71
CA ALA A 215 15.23 2.38 -0.60
C ALA A 215 15.20 2.93 0.83
N ALA A 216 14.12 2.69 1.56
CA ALA A 216 13.96 3.08 2.96
C ALA A 216 12.93 2.19 3.65
N GLU A 217 13.03 2.08 5.00
CA GLU A 217 12.08 1.39 5.86
C GLU A 217 11.82 2.20 7.13
N GLY A 218 10.56 2.26 7.57
CA GLY A 218 10.18 2.94 8.80
C GLY A 218 8.67 3.16 8.93
N ALA A 219 8.26 3.76 10.04
CA ALA A 219 6.91 4.28 10.16
C ALA A 219 6.74 5.51 9.23
N PRO A 220 5.53 5.76 8.65
CA PRO A 220 5.32 6.88 7.73
C PRO A 220 5.90 8.21 8.24
N ARG A 221 5.59 8.59 9.48
CA ARG A 221 6.10 9.82 10.11
C ARG A 221 7.62 9.85 10.25
N GLN A 222 8.22 8.73 10.64
CA GLN A 222 9.69 8.65 10.77
C GLN A 222 10.39 8.84 9.42
N LEU A 223 9.82 8.26 8.35
CA LEU A 223 10.35 8.44 7.00
C LEU A 223 10.22 9.90 6.54
N ILE A 224 9.09 10.55 6.83
CA ILE A 224 8.90 11.97 6.51
C ILE A 224 9.92 12.82 7.27
N ASP A 225 10.05 12.63 8.58
CA ASP A 225 10.99 13.40 9.42
C ASP A 225 12.46 13.17 9.03
N GLN A 226 12.79 11.97 8.50
CA GLN A 226 14.18 11.62 8.15
C GLN A 226 14.60 12.07 6.75
N TYR A 227 13.69 12.04 5.77
CA TYR A 227 14.01 12.22 4.35
C TYR A 227 13.40 13.47 3.72
N SER A 228 12.60 14.23 4.46
CA SER A 228 12.01 15.50 4.03
C SER A 228 12.13 16.55 5.12
N THR A 229 11.81 17.80 4.80
CA THR A 229 11.66 18.89 5.77
C THR A 229 10.26 18.85 6.39
N ARG A 230 10.03 19.66 7.41
CA ARG A 230 8.73 19.73 8.08
C ARG A 230 7.59 20.19 7.16
N GLU A 231 7.90 21.17 6.28
CA GLU A 231 6.93 21.85 5.45
C GLU A 231 7.43 21.99 4.01
N VAL A 232 6.49 22.10 3.09
CA VAL A 232 6.74 22.39 1.68
C VAL A 232 5.94 23.62 1.31
N LEU A 233 6.60 24.62 0.72
CA LEU A 233 5.95 25.76 0.12
C LEU A 233 5.87 25.55 -1.39
N GLU A 234 4.67 25.38 -1.92
CA GLU A 234 4.39 25.27 -3.35
C GLU A 234 4.16 26.65 -3.93
N LEU A 235 4.92 26.99 -4.95
CA LEU A 235 4.81 28.26 -5.67
C LEU A 235 4.41 27.99 -7.12
N ARG A 236 3.38 28.63 -7.58
CA ARG A 236 2.99 28.60 -9.00
C ARG A 236 3.29 29.95 -9.63
N PHE A 237 4.00 29.92 -10.73
CA PHE A 237 4.33 31.07 -11.56
C PHE A 237 3.64 30.94 -12.93
N PRO A 238 3.61 32.00 -13.74
CA PRO A 238 3.13 31.89 -15.11
C PRO A 238 3.80 30.77 -15.89
N VAL A 239 3.04 30.09 -16.75
CA VAL A 239 3.50 28.90 -17.46
C VAL A 239 4.82 29.18 -18.21
N GLY A 240 5.79 28.31 -18.02
CA GLY A 240 7.13 28.40 -18.65
C GLY A 240 8.15 29.27 -17.94
N THR A 241 7.81 29.87 -16.79
CA THR A 241 8.76 30.72 -16.02
C THR A 241 9.29 30.02 -14.76
N GLN A 242 8.83 28.81 -14.41
CA GLN A 242 9.17 28.11 -13.18
C GLN A 242 10.67 27.86 -13.02
N ALA A 243 11.34 27.34 -14.06
CA ALA A 243 12.77 27.06 -14.02
C ALA A 243 13.61 28.33 -13.84
N VAL A 244 13.24 29.41 -14.54
CA VAL A 244 13.98 30.69 -14.46
C VAL A 244 13.81 31.31 -13.06
N ASN A 245 12.61 31.22 -12.49
CA ASN A 245 12.36 31.73 -11.14
C ASN A 245 13.06 30.88 -10.08
N ALA A 246 13.10 29.55 -10.26
CA ALA A 246 13.75 28.64 -9.32
C ALA A 246 15.26 28.90 -9.16
N GLU A 247 15.97 29.25 -10.24
CA GLU A 247 17.41 29.60 -10.18
C GLU A 247 17.70 30.78 -9.25
N HIS A 248 16.73 31.68 -9.07
CA HIS A 248 16.86 32.85 -8.21
C HIS A 248 16.32 32.62 -6.79
N LEU A 249 15.69 31.48 -6.53
CA LEU A 249 15.17 31.09 -5.22
C LEU A 249 16.19 30.28 -4.39
N ASP A 250 17.41 30.08 -4.93
CA ASP A 250 18.48 29.37 -4.23
C ASP A 250 18.79 30.02 -2.87
N GLY A 251 18.91 29.18 -1.85
CA GLY A 251 19.19 29.59 -0.47
C GLY A 251 17.96 30.13 0.30
N ILE A 252 16.76 30.19 -0.28
CA ILE A 252 15.52 30.51 0.44
C ILE A 252 15.03 29.28 1.22
N ALA A 253 15.19 28.09 0.68
CA ALA A 253 14.80 26.81 1.26
C ALA A 253 16.01 25.87 1.33
N GLU A 254 15.85 24.75 2.02
CA GLU A 254 16.88 23.71 2.14
C GLU A 254 17.06 22.94 0.83
N LYS A 255 15.96 22.73 0.10
CA LYS A 255 15.94 22.11 -1.22
C LYS A 255 14.87 22.80 -2.07
N THR A 256 15.19 23.00 -3.35
CA THR A 256 14.26 23.52 -4.36
C THR A 256 14.05 22.45 -5.40
N GLU A 257 12.81 22.21 -5.78
CA GLU A 257 12.44 21.29 -6.86
C GLU A 257 11.52 21.95 -7.85
N VAL A 258 11.81 21.77 -9.14
CA VAL A 258 11.05 22.38 -10.23
C VAL A 258 10.20 21.31 -10.90
N LEU A 259 8.89 21.50 -10.80
CA LEU A 259 7.93 20.70 -11.54
C LEU A 259 7.39 21.50 -12.73
N PRO A 260 6.78 20.85 -13.73
CA PRO A 260 6.30 21.55 -14.92
C PRO A 260 5.30 22.69 -14.63
N ASP A 261 4.51 22.59 -13.55
CA ASP A 261 3.44 23.53 -13.18
C ASP A 261 3.72 24.32 -11.89
N ARG A 262 4.78 23.99 -11.14
CA ARG A 262 5.09 24.61 -9.83
C ARG A 262 6.54 24.44 -9.43
N VAL A 263 6.95 25.23 -8.42
CA VAL A 263 8.21 25.08 -7.70
C VAL A 263 7.91 24.65 -6.27
N LEU A 264 8.59 23.62 -5.79
CA LEU A 264 8.52 23.16 -4.41
C LEU A 264 9.73 23.65 -3.65
N LEU A 265 9.51 24.37 -2.55
CA LEU A 265 10.53 24.80 -1.62
C LEU A 265 10.38 23.98 -0.32
N TYR A 266 11.35 23.11 -0.06
CA TYR A 266 11.41 22.29 1.14
C TYR A 266 12.04 23.10 2.27
N THR A 267 11.31 23.26 3.39
CA THR A 267 11.70 24.20 4.46
C THR A 267 11.16 23.74 5.82
N GLU A 268 11.82 24.20 6.90
CA GLU A 268 11.31 24.01 8.26
C GLU A 268 10.19 25.02 8.63
N ASP A 269 10.08 26.14 7.89
CA ASP A 269 9.14 27.23 8.15
C ASP A 269 8.69 27.85 6.82
N ALA A 270 7.51 27.45 6.36
CA ALA A 270 6.95 27.88 5.09
C ALA A 270 6.56 29.37 5.08
N ASP A 271 6.13 29.93 6.21
CA ASP A 271 5.76 31.35 6.30
C ASP A 271 7.01 32.24 6.15
N ARG A 272 8.10 31.82 6.78
CA ARG A 272 9.39 32.51 6.64
C ARG A 272 9.94 32.39 5.22
N ALA A 273 9.84 31.21 4.61
CA ALA A 273 10.25 30.99 3.21
C ALA A 273 9.42 31.86 2.27
N HIS A 274 8.11 31.94 2.46
CA HIS A 274 7.20 32.78 1.68
C HIS A 274 7.58 34.27 1.78
N SER A 275 7.83 34.77 3.01
CA SER A 275 8.26 36.17 3.21
C SER A 275 9.55 36.47 2.42
N ARG A 276 10.54 35.56 2.46
CA ARG A 276 11.79 35.68 1.70
C ARG A 276 11.60 35.67 0.18
N VAL A 277 10.63 34.87 -0.33
CA VAL A 277 10.27 34.86 -1.75
C VAL A 277 9.76 36.22 -2.18
N LEU A 278 8.86 36.84 -1.39
CA LEU A 278 8.32 38.17 -1.67
C LEU A 278 9.38 39.27 -1.54
N GLU A 279 10.25 39.22 -0.52
CA GLU A 279 11.39 40.14 -0.34
C GLU A 279 12.40 40.08 -1.51
N ALA A 280 12.57 38.91 -2.11
CA ALA A 280 13.39 38.72 -3.30
C ALA A 280 12.73 39.22 -4.60
N GLY A 281 11.48 39.76 -4.51
CA GLY A 281 10.79 40.39 -5.63
C GLY A 281 10.00 39.43 -6.51
N PHE A 282 9.72 38.22 -6.03
CA PHE A 282 8.89 37.25 -6.76
C PHE A 282 7.43 37.38 -6.36
N GLU A 283 6.55 37.36 -7.36
CA GLU A 283 5.11 37.40 -7.19
C GLU A 283 4.50 36.11 -7.81
N PRO A 284 4.42 34.98 -7.04
CA PRO A 284 3.78 33.78 -7.54
C PRO A 284 2.26 34.00 -7.71
N GLU A 285 1.67 33.42 -8.76
CA GLU A 285 0.22 33.44 -8.99
C GLU A 285 -0.57 32.73 -7.89
N SER A 286 0.06 31.73 -7.27
CA SER A 286 -0.54 30.95 -6.18
C SER A 286 0.56 30.42 -5.27
N THR A 287 0.28 30.43 -3.97
CA THR A 287 1.15 29.91 -2.93
C THR A 287 0.35 28.96 -2.01
N VAL A 288 0.88 27.77 -1.77
CA VAL A 288 0.28 26.78 -0.85
C VAL A 288 1.36 26.30 0.11
N SER A 289 1.13 26.49 1.41
CA SER A 289 1.93 25.88 2.47
C SER A 289 1.27 24.57 2.92
N ARG A 290 2.03 23.49 2.95
CA ARG A 290 1.57 22.18 3.43
C ARG A 290 2.67 21.47 4.22
N ARG A 291 2.30 20.48 5.01
CA ARG A 291 3.26 19.55 5.60
C ARG A 291 3.82 18.62 4.52
N SER A 292 5.04 18.15 4.75
CA SER A 292 5.63 17.09 3.94
C SER A 292 4.86 15.78 4.10
N THR A 293 4.87 14.99 3.04
CA THR A 293 4.16 13.72 2.91
C THR A 293 5.12 12.60 2.44
N LEU A 294 4.66 11.36 2.38
CA LEU A 294 5.45 10.28 1.78
C LEU A 294 5.75 10.49 0.30
N GLU A 295 4.98 11.33 -0.41
CA GLU A 295 5.27 11.72 -1.79
C GLU A 295 6.60 12.49 -1.87
N ASP A 296 6.82 13.43 -0.96
CA ASP A 296 8.05 14.19 -0.86
C ASP A 296 9.26 13.31 -0.50
N VAL A 297 9.04 12.32 0.38
CA VAL A 297 10.05 11.30 0.70
C VAL A 297 10.43 10.48 -0.51
N PHE A 298 9.43 9.96 -1.23
CA PHE A 298 9.65 9.15 -2.43
C PHE A 298 10.42 9.92 -3.49
N LEU A 299 10.00 11.15 -3.76
CA LEU A 299 10.64 12.05 -4.68
C LEU A 299 12.11 12.34 -4.29
N SER A 300 12.36 12.56 -2.99
CA SER A 300 13.71 12.77 -2.46
C SER A 300 14.62 11.55 -2.64
N LEU A 301 14.09 10.34 -2.44
CA LEU A 301 14.87 9.10 -2.51
C LEU A 301 15.13 8.61 -3.95
N THR A 302 14.18 8.84 -4.86
CA THR A 302 14.21 8.25 -6.22
C THR A 302 14.47 9.26 -7.32
N GLY A 303 14.30 10.57 -7.06
CA GLY A 303 14.43 11.66 -8.02
C GLY A 303 13.29 11.70 -9.05
N ARG A 304 12.17 10.99 -8.81
CA ARG A 304 11.00 10.94 -9.70
C ARG A 304 9.70 10.82 -8.91
N THR A 305 8.59 11.23 -9.53
CA THR A 305 7.25 11.00 -8.99
C THR A 305 6.79 9.55 -9.20
N LEU A 306 5.81 9.06 -8.44
CA LEU A 306 5.24 7.70 -8.62
C LEU A 306 4.40 7.55 -9.91
N VAL A 307 4.13 8.64 -10.61
CA VAL A 307 3.20 8.70 -11.76
C VAL A 307 3.89 8.45 -13.10
N ASP A 308 5.19 8.15 -13.12
CA ASP A 308 5.96 7.85 -14.34
C ASP A 308 6.02 6.35 -14.66
#